data_89b43594639f912a30bf8223f56c4db7
#
_entry.id   89b43594639f912a30bf8223f56c4db7
#
_cell.length_a   1.000
_cell.length_b   1.000
_cell.length_c   1.000
_cell.angle_alpha   90.00
_cell.angle_beta   90.00
_cell.angle_gamma   90.00
#
_symmetry.space_group_name_H-M   'P 1'
#
loop_
_entity.id
_entity.type
_entity.pdbx_description
1 polymer ?
#
loop_
_entity_poly.entity_id
_entity_poly.type
_entity_poly.pdbx_seq_one_letter_code
_entity_poly.pdbx_strand_id
1 'polypeptide(L)'
;MRPLFEAQLADCGVDYFDFYLMHAQCQENYDHYKQCRAYEQAFQLKAEGKIRHVGLSFHDSAEFLDKILTEYPQIEIVQLQFNYLDYEDPAVQSKACYEVCVKHGKPVLVMEPVKGGRLTQLPEKAQEILDELHGGSSASYAIRFAAGFENVKMVLSGMSSMEQLKDNTDYMADFKPLNEQELNAIEGVRNVFRSMNLIPCTACRYCEAGCPQQIHIPDLFAVMNTKQTHKDWNADFYYDVHTANSGKASDCVECGQCEEICPQHLEIRSLLKQVAGIFEKKEAK
;
A
#
# COMPACT_ATOMS: atom_id res chain seq x y z
N MET A 1 3.12 -8.31 24.11
CA MET A 1 4.05 -8.46 22.97
C MET A 1 4.89 -9.75 23.06
N ARG A 2 5.66 -10.04 24.14
CA ARG A 2 6.58 -11.20 24.22
C ARG A 2 5.94 -12.56 23.88
N PRO A 3 4.76 -12.98 24.40
CA PRO A 3 4.19 -14.28 24.05
C PRO A 3 3.90 -14.42 22.54
N LEU A 4 3.44 -13.34 21.89
CA LEU A 4 3.21 -13.31 20.44
C LEU A 4 4.54 -13.45 19.69
N PHE A 5 5.57 -12.73 20.10
CA PHE A 5 6.90 -12.79 19.50
C PHE A 5 7.51 -14.20 19.58
N GLU A 6 7.43 -14.85 20.74
CA GLU A 6 7.94 -16.23 20.91
C GLU A 6 7.16 -17.24 20.06
N ALA A 7 5.83 -17.06 19.92
CA ALA A 7 5.03 -17.86 19.01
C ALA A 7 5.47 -17.68 17.55
N GLN A 8 5.72 -16.44 17.12
CA GLN A 8 6.20 -16.15 15.76
C GLN A 8 7.58 -16.77 15.48
N LEU A 9 8.52 -16.75 16.45
CA LEU A 9 9.80 -17.45 16.30
C LEU A 9 9.59 -18.95 16.10
N ALA A 10 8.72 -19.56 16.91
CA ALA A 10 8.41 -20.99 16.81
C ALA A 10 7.75 -21.35 15.47
N ASP A 11 6.78 -20.55 15.01
CA ASP A 11 6.07 -20.77 13.74
C ASP A 11 7.02 -20.63 12.54
N CYS A 12 7.97 -19.71 12.60
CA CYS A 12 9.00 -19.53 11.57
C CYS A 12 10.15 -20.54 11.68
N GLY A 13 10.28 -21.27 12.79
CA GLY A 13 11.38 -22.21 13.03
C GLY A 13 12.75 -21.53 13.12
N VAL A 14 12.83 -20.33 13.70
CA VAL A 14 14.04 -19.53 13.83
C VAL A 14 14.29 -19.09 15.26
N ASP A 15 15.55 -18.80 15.60
CA ASP A 15 15.95 -18.35 16.94
C ASP A 15 15.91 -16.83 17.12
N TYR A 16 15.91 -16.08 16.01
CA TYR A 16 15.88 -14.61 15.98
C TYR A 16 15.27 -14.10 14.68
N PHE A 17 14.85 -12.83 14.69
CA PHE A 17 14.49 -12.09 13.46
C PHE A 17 15.56 -11.04 13.12
N ASP A 18 15.91 -10.93 11.83
CA ASP A 18 16.80 -9.86 11.36
C ASP A 18 16.12 -8.49 11.47
N PHE A 19 14.85 -8.39 11.08
CA PHE A 19 14.03 -7.19 11.20
C PHE A 19 12.73 -7.51 11.91
N TYR A 20 12.38 -6.71 12.89
CA TYR A 20 11.08 -6.79 13.57
C TYR A 20 10.42 -5.42 13.59
N LEU A 21 9.24 -5.31 12.97
CA LEU A 21 8.56 -4.04 12.76
C LEU A 21 7.36 -3.89 13.68
N MET A 22 7.22 -2.73 14.33
CA MET A 22 5.96 -2.31 14.93
C MET A 22 4.97 -2.07 13.80
N HIS A 23 3.93 -2.90 13.72
CA HIS A 23 3.03 -2.97 12.56
C HIS A 23 2.12 -1.75 12.47
N ALA A 24 1.95 -1.23 11.24
CA ALA A 24 0.95 -0.23 10.85
C ALA A 24 0.84 0.98 11.79
N GLN A 25 1.98 1.61 12.12
CA GLN A 25 1.98 2.75 13.03
C GLN A 25 1.25 3.95 12.41
N CYS A 26 0.26 4.45 13.15
CA CYS A 26 -0.54 5.63 12.86
C CYS A 26 -1.01 6.27 14.18
N GLN A 27 -1.58 7.46 14.12
CA GLN A 27 -2.04 8.20 15.31
C GLN A 27 -3.05 7.39 16.15
N GLU A 28 -3.93 6.64 15.48
CA GLU A 28 -5.00 5.87 16.15
C GLU A 28 -4.46 4.76 17.06
N ASN A 29 -3.41 4.05 16.65
CA ASN A 29 -2.88 2.92 17.41
C ASN A 29 -1.64 3.23 18.24
N TYR A 30 -1.01 4.37 18.05
CA TYR A 30 0.24 4.73 18.69
C TYR A 30 0.17 4.72 20.23
N ASP A 31 -0.88 5.29 20.81
CA ASP A 31 -1.05 5.33 22.26
C ASP A 31 -1.24 3.92 22.84
N HIS A 32 -1.91 3.02 22.09
CA HIS A 32 -2.01 1.61 22.49
C HIS A 32 -0.63 0.92 22.52
N TYR A 33 0.21 1.15 21.50
CA TYR A 33 1.59 0.63 21.48
C TYR A 33 2.41 1.14 22.66
N LYS A 34 2.24 2.40 23.04
CA LYS A 34 2.90 2.99 24.23
C LYS A 34 2.37 2.37 25.54
N GLN A 35 1.06 2.26 25.70
CA GLN A 35 0.44 1.62 26.88
C GLN A 35 0.91 0.17 27.04
N CYS A 36 1.04 -0.57 25.95
CA CYS A 36 1.59 -1.93 25.95
C CYS A 36 3.12 -1.96 26.11
N ARG A 37 3.79 -0.82 26.15
CA ARG A 37 5.26 -0.70 26.16
C ARG A 37 5.92 -1.52 25.04
N ALA A 38 5.34 -1.49 23.85
CA ALA A 38 5.77 -2.35 22.74
C ALA A 38 7.18 -1.99 22.24
N TYR A 39 7.50 -0.70 22.19
CA TYR A 39 8.82 -0.22 21.77
C TYR A 39 9.92 -0.67 22.74
N GLU A 40 9.72 -0.49 24.04
CA GLU A 40 10.68 -0.90 25.08
C GLU A 40 10.88 -2.41 25.08
N GLN A 41 9.79 -3.17 24.90
CA GLN A 41 9.88 -4.63 24.78
C GLN A 41 10.65 -5.06 23.53
N ALA A 42 10.47 -4.38 22.39
CA ALA A 42 11.25 -4.67 21.18
C ALA A 42 12.74 -4.37 21.37
N PHE A 43 13.08 -3.24 22.00
CA PHE A 43 14.48 -2.90 22.31
C PHE A 43 15.10 -3.87 23.31
N GLN A 44 14.31 -4.37 24.28
CA GLN A 44 14.76 -5.43 25.19
C GLN A 44 15.05 -6.74 24.45
N LEU A 45 14.13 -7.18 23.56
CA LEU A 45 14.32 -8.38 22.72
C LEU A 45 15.55 -8.24 21.80
N LYS A 46 15.83 -7.03 21.32
CA LYS A 46 17.08 -6.75 20.59
C LYS A 46 18.30 -6.92 21.50
N ALA A 47 18.27 -6.37 22.71
CA ALA A 47 19.38 -6.53 23.68
C ALA A 47 19.61 -8.01 24.06
N GLU A 48 18.57 -8.84 24.03
CA GLU A 48 18.62 -10.30 24.22
C GLU A 48 19.14 -11.06 22.98
N GLY A 49 19.39 -10.38 21.86
CA GLY A 49 19.85 -10.99 20.62
C GLY A 49 18.77 -11.68 19.79
N LYS A 50 17.48 -11.54 20.18
CA LYS A 50 16.34 -12.12 19.48
C LYS A 50 15.84 -11.29 18.29
N ILE A 51 16.20 -10.02 18.26
CA ILE A 51 15.95 -9.08 17.14
C ILE A 51 17.28 -8.44 16.79
N ARG A 52 17.64 -8.40 15.51
CA ARG A 52 18.83 -7.66 15.03
C ARG A 52 18.54 -6.18 14.82
N HIS A 53 17.41 -5.87 14.17
CA HIS A 53 17.00 -4.51 13.86
C HIS A 53 15.53 -4.28 14.19
N VAL A 54 15.25 -3.28 15.03
CA VAL A 54 13.89 -2.85 15.36
C VAL A 54 13.47 -1.73 14.42
N GLY A 55 12.31 -1.88 13.83
CA GLY A 55 11.72 -0.89 12.95
C GLY A 55 10.23 -0.69 13.17
N LEU A 56 9.61 0.03 12.23
CA LEU A 56 8.16 0.16 12.16
C LEU A 56 7.68 0.17 10.70
N SER A 57 6.44 -0.25 10.46
CA SER A 57 5.72 0.06 9.25
C SER A 57 4.75 1.22 9.53
N PHE A 58 4.63 2.14 8.58
CA PHE A 58 4.03 3.46 8.82
C PHE A 58 2.96 3.80 7.78
N HIS A 59 1.82 4.34 8.27
CA HIS A 59 0.68 4.71 7.47
C HIS A 59 -0.01 5.98 8.01
N ASP A 60 0.72 7.10 8.08
CA ASP A 60 0.19 8.39 8.56
C ASP A 60 0.97 9.55 7.95
N SER A 61 0.79 10.76 8.47
CA SER A 61 1.46 11.98 8.02
C SER A 61 2.96 11.99 8.33
N ALA A 62 3.72 12.69 7.51
CA ALA A 62 5.15 12.88 7.71
C ALA A 62 5.47 13.56 9.05
N GLU A 63 4.62 14.49 9.50
CA GLU A 63 4.75 15.14 10.81
C GLU A 63 4.68 14.13 11.96
N PHE A 64 3.75 13.16 11.83
CA PHE A 64 3.60 12.13 12.85
C PHE A 64 4.77 11.14 12.84
N LEU A 65 5.30 10.80 11.67
CA LEU A 65 6.54 10.00 11.57
C LEU A 65 7.73 10.70 12.23
N ASP A 66 7.88 12.00 11.99
CA ASP A 66 8.94 12.82 12.60
C ASP A 66 8.86 12.81 14.14
N LYS A 67 7.63 12.89 14.68
CA LYS A 67 7.36 12.76 16.11
C LYS A 67 7.80 11.40 16.64
N ILE A 68 7.41 10.29 16.01
CA ILE A 68 7.77 8.94 16.46
C ILE A 68 9.28 8.76 16.45
N LEU A 69 9.95 9.12 15.36
CA LEU A 69 11.39 8.94 15.22
C LEU A 69 12.19 9.86 16.17
N THR A 70 11.62 10.99 16.58
CA THR A 70 12.19 11.86 17.62
C THR A 70 12.02 11.25 19.01
N GLU A 71 10.84 10.67 19.31
CA GLU A 71 10.55 10.04 20.61
C GLU A 71 11.31 8.72 20.78
N TYR A 72 11.47 7.94 19.69
CA TYR A 72 12.16 6.65 19.69
C TYR A 72 13.33 6.62 18.70
N PRO A 73 14.44 7.35 18.98
CA PRO A 73 15.59 7.41 18.08
C PRO A 73 16.31 6.06 17.90
N GLN A 74 16.00 5.06 18.73
CA GLN A 74 16.52 3.69 18.62
C GLN A 74 15.87 2.87 17.50
N ILE A 75 14.77 3.34 16.89
CA ILE A 75 14.22 2.75 15.67
C ILE A 75 15.28 2.83 14.58
N GLU A 76 15.54 1.73 13.89
CA GLU A 76 16.64 1.60 12.95
C GLU A 76 16.19 1.60 11.49
N ILE A 77 14.94 1.24 11.20
CA ILE A 77 14.42 1.13 9.84
C ILE A 77 12.94 1.45 9.81
N VAL A 78 12.48 2.03 8.69
CA VAL A 78 11.07 2.38 8.49
C VAL A 78 10.57 1.73 7.21
N GLN A 79 9.43 1.03 7.27
CA GLN A 79 8.76 0.52 6.09
C GLN A 79 7.66 1.52 5.68
N LEU A 80 7.75 2.00 4.44
CA LEU A 80 6.84 2.99 3.85
C LEU A 80 6.11 2.42 2.64
N GLN A 81 4.86 2.81 2.47
CA GLN A 81 4.17 2.71 1.19
C GLN A 81 4.84 3.68 0.20
N PHE A 82 5.37 3.16 -0.91
CA PHE A 82 6.17 3.97 -1.81
C PHE A 82 6.12 3.46 -3.26
N ASN A 83 5.47 4.22 -4.12
CA ASN A 83 5.39 3.98 -5.56
C ASN A 83 5.19 5.31 -6.30
N TYR A 84 5.31 5.33 -7.61
CA TYR A 84 5.28 6.57 -8.37
C TYR A 84 3.92 7.28 -8.38
N LEU A 85 2.79 6.60 -8.11
CA LEU A 85 1.48 7.26 -7.98
C LEU A 85 1.33 7.95 -6.62
N ASP A 86 1.76 7.28 -5.54
CA ASP A 86 1.61 7.77 -4.18
C ASP A 86 2.72 8.75 -3.77
N TYR A 87 3.76 8.86 -4.57
CA TYR A 87 4.95 9.65 -4.25
C TYR A 87 4.64 11.09 -3.84
N GLU A 88 3.74 11.76 -4.57
CA GLU A 88 3.28 13.12 -4.29
C GLU A 88 1.81 13.18 -3.86
N ASP A 89 1.21 12.05 -3.53
CA ASP A 89 -0.17 12.00 -3.05
C ASP A 89 -0.26 12.64 -1.65
N PRO A 90 -1.13 13.65 -1.44
CA PRO A 90 -1.22 14.37 -0.18
C PRO A 90 -1.78 13.54 0.98
N ALA A 91 -2.51 12.46 0.70
CA ALA A 91 -3.05 11.57 1.71
C ALA A 91 -2.00 10.53 2.17
N VAL A 92 -1.23 9.97 1.24
CA VAL A 92 -0.19 8.96 1.54
C VAL A 92 1.13 9.60 1.97
N GLN A 93 1.46 10.77 1.42
CA GLN A 93 2.67 11.55 1.73
C GLN A 93 3.99 10.78 1.61
N SER A 94 4.09 9.83 0.66
CA SER A 94 5.27 8.95 0.53
C SER A 94 6.59 9.73 0.44
N LYS A 95 6.64 10.81 -0.36
CA LYS A 95 7.81 11.68 -0.48
C LYS A 95 8.19 12.32 0.83
N ALA A 96 7.23 12.96 1.52
CA ALA A 96 7.48 13.66 2.77
C ALA A 96 7.91 12.68 3.88
N CYS A 97 7.30 11.49 3.97
CA CYS A 97 7.73 10.44 4.90
C CYS A 97 9.15 9.94 4.58
N TYR A 98 9.49 9.78 3.30
CA TYR A 98 10.86 9.44 2.89
C TYR A 98 11.88 10.52 3.33
N GLU A 99 11.55 11.80 3.13
CA GLU A 99 12.40 12.92 3.54
C GLU A 99 12.60 12.95 5.07
N VAL A 100 11.57 12.61 5.84
CA VAL A 100 11.69 12.44 7.30
C VAL A 100 12.65 11.29 7.63
N CYS A 101 12.56 10.15 6.95
CA CYS A 101 13.49 9.05 7.14
C CYS A 101 14.94 9.47 6.85
N VAL A 102 15.17 10.21 5.77
CA VAL A 102 16.49 10.76 5.43
C VAL A 102 16.98 11.71 6.54
N LYS A 103 16.16 12.64 7.01
CA LYS A 103 16.45 13.57 8.12
C LYS A 103 16.93 12.84 9.37
N HIS A 104 16.29 11.72 9.72
CA HIS A 104 16.63 10.94 10.90
C HIS A 104 17.70 9.85 10.63
N GLY A 105 18.23 9.75 9.41
CA GLY A 105 19.21 8.73 9.03
C GLY A 105 18.65 7.28 9.09
N LYS A 106 17.32 7.12 8.85
CA LYS A 106 16.66 5.80 8.88
C LYS A 106 16.50 5.25 7.48
N PRO A 107 17.13 4.11 7.16
CA PRO A 107 16.89 3.44 5.89
C PRO A 107 15.42 3.04 5.72
N VAL A 108 14.99 2.96 4.46
CA VAL A 108 13.60 2.68 4.09
C VAL A 108 13.48 1.29 3.49
N LEU A 109 12.49 0.53 3.96
CA LEU A 109 11.92 -0.61 3.25
C LEU A 109 10.68 -0.13 2.50
N VAL A 110 10.51 -0.56 1.26
CA VAL A 110 9.34 -0.17 0.46
C VAL A 110 8.30 -1.27 0.49
N MET A 111 7.08 -0.94 0.87
CA MET A 111 5.89 -1.74 0.62
C MET A 111 5.04 -1.11 -0.48
N GLU A 112 4.19 -1.91 -1.12
CA GLU A 112 3.31 -1.50 -2.22
C GLU A 112 4.02 -0.84 -3.42
N PRO A 113 5.16 -1.35 -3.88
CA PRO A 113 5.88 -0.75 -5.01
C PRO A 113 5.04 -0.76 -6.30
N VAL A 114 4.10 -1.71 -6.40
CA VAL A 114 3.18 -1.86 -7.54
C VAL A 114 1.72 -1.55 -7.20
N LYS A 115 1.46 -0.91 -6.05
CA LYS A 115 0.14 -0.44 -5.58
C LYS A 115 -0.95 -1.52 -5.72
N GLY A 116 -0.76 -2.65 -5.01
CA GLY A 116 -1.72 -3.78 -5.06
C GLY A 116 -1.86 -4.42 -6.45
N GLY A 117 -0.85 -4.30 -7.31
CA GLY A 117 -0.87 -4.81 -8.69
C GLY A 117 -1.37 -3.81 -9.74
N ARG A 118 -1.93 -2.66 -9.35
CA ARG A 118 -2.46 -1.65 -10.29
C ARG A 118 -1.41 -1.09 -11.25
N LEU A 119 -0.15 -1.06 -10.84
CA LEU A 119 0.97 -0.59 -11.65
C LEU A 119 1.56 -1.67 -12.56
N THR A 120 1.00 -2.88 -12.55
CA THR A 120 1.36 -3.97 -13.46
C THR A 120 0.32 -4.19 -14.55
N GLN A 121 -0.89 -3.63 -14.38
CA GLN A 121 -2.00 -3.68 -15.32
C GLN A 121 -2.49 -2.26 -15.56
N LEU A 122 -1.78 -1.54 -16.41
CA LEU A 122 -2.04 -0.13 -16.66
C LEU A 122 -3.26 0.07 -17.59
N PRO A 123 -3.95 1.22 -17.49
CA PRO A 123 -4.87 1.67 -18.53
C PRO A 123 -4.16 1.75 -19.88
N GLU A 124 -4.86 1.47 -20.98
CA GLU A 124 -4.29 1.40 -22.33
C GLU A 124 -3.36 2.57 -22.67
N LYS A 125 -3.82 3.80 -22.47
CA LYS A 125 -3.01 5.02 -22.73
C LYS A 125 -1.75 5.11 -21.86
N ALA A 126 -1.79 4.58 -20.65
CA ALA A 126 -0.63 4.56 -19.78
C ALA A 126 0.34 3.44 -20.16
N GLN A 127 -0.19 2.31 -20.63
CA GLN A 127 0.61 1.21 -21.15
C GLN A 127 1.35 1.61 -22.42
N GLU A 128 0.68 2.27 -23.36
CA GLU A 128 1.29 2.80 -24.61
C GLU A 128 2.53 3.66 -24.32
N ILE A 129 2.46 4.53 -23.30
CA ILE A 129 3.61 5.39 -22.89
C ILE A 129 4.83 4.54 -22.47
N LEU A 130 4.62 3.45 -21.72
CA LEU A 130 5.73 2.59 -21.31
C LEU A 130 6.22 1.69 -22.44
N ASP A 131 5.33 1.24 -23.33
CA ASP A 131 5.68 0.39 -24.47
C ASP A 131 6.61 1.11 -25.46
N GLU A 132 6.48 2.43 -25.60
CA GLU A 132 7.38 3.26 -26.42
C GLU A 132 8.84 3.23 -25.93
N LEU A 133 9.08 2.90 -24.66
CA LEU A 133 10.44 2.81 -24.11
C LEU A 133 11.16 1.52 -24.48
N HIS A 134 10.45 0.46 -24.87
CA HIS A 134 10.96 -0.87 -25.21
C HIS A 134 11.89 -1.50 -24.13
N GLY A 135 11.70 -1.12 -22.86
CA GLY A 135 12.67 -1.34 -21.77
C GLY A 135 12.24 -2.23 -20.62
N GLY A 136 11.20 -3.06 -20.75
CA GLY A 136 10.79 -4.00 -19.71
C GLY A 136 9.30 -3.96 -19.38
N SER A 137 8.91 -4.71 -18.35
CA SER A 137 7.52 -4.78 -17.89
C SER A 137 7.10 -3.51 -17.13
N SER A 138 5.80 -3.25 -17.04
CA SER A 138 5.28 -2.17 -16.20
C SER A 138 5.71 -2.32 -14.74
N ALA A 139 5.83 -3.57 -14.24
CA ALA A 139 6.37 -3.87 -12.91
C ALA A 139 7.81 -3.41 -12.76
N SER A 140 8.65 -3.60 -13.80
CA SER A 140 10.06 -3.19 -13.77
C SER A 140 10.21 -1.69 -13.57
N TYR A 141 9.41 -0.88 -14.25
CA TYR A 141 9.43 0.58 -14.07
C TYR A 141 8.97 0.99 -12.66
N ALA A 142 7.94 0.36 -12.11
CA ALA A 142 7.42 0.69 -10.79
C ALA A 142 8.43 0.30 -9.67
N ILE A 143 9.01 -0.87 -9.74
CA ILE A 143 9.97 -1.36 -8.74
C ILE A 143 11.29 -0.58 -8.85
N ARG A 144 11.80 -0.34 -10.07
CA ARG A 144 13.01 0.45 -10.30
C ARG A 144 12.83 1.91 -9.89
N PHE A 145 11.63 2.49 -10.04
CA PHE A 145 11.32 3.80 -9.48
C PHE A 145 11.56 3.82 -7.97
N ALA A 146 10.97 2.89 -7.23
CA ALA A 146 11.12 2.83 -5.78
C ALA A 146 12.56 2.51 -5.36
N ALA A 147 13.21 1.56 -6.03
CA ALA A 147 14.58 1.14 -5.72
C ALA A 147 15.64 2.20 -6.08
N GLY A 148 15.31 3.17 -6.93
CA GLY A 148 16.24 4.22 -7.38
C GLY A 148 16.56 5.28 -6.33
N PHE A 149 15.88 5.30 -5.19
CA PHE A 149 16.14 6.26 -4.10
C PHE A 149 17.25 5.76 -3.17
N GLU A 150 18.27 6.58 -2.94
CA GLU A 150 19.50 6.22 -2.22
C GLU A 150 19.25 5.60 -0.82
N ASN A 151 18.25 6.14 -0.10
CA ASN A 151 17.93 5.67 1.24
C ASN A 151 17.02 4.43 1.29
N VAL A 152 16.53 3.95 0.14
CA VAL A 152 15.80 2.69 0.02
C VAL A 152 16.80 1.53 0.02
N LYS A 153 16.60 0.57 0.94
CA LYS A 153 17.49 -0.60 1.08
C LYS A 153 16.86 -1.89 0.60
N MET A 154 15.52 -1.94 0.55
CA MET A 154 14.80 -3.12 0.08
C MET A 154 13.44 -2.71 -0.47
N VAL A 155 13.03 -3.36 -1.55
CA VAL A 155 11.69 -3.24 -2.13
C VAL A 155 10.98 -4.58 -1.98
N LEU A 156 9.84 -4.60 -1.31
CA LEU A 156 9.04 -5.80 -1.07
C LEU A 156 8.03 -5.96 -2.19
N SER A 157 8.13 -7.03 -2.96
CA SER A 157 7.20 -7.33 -4.05
C SER A 157 6.46 -8.62 -3.78
N GLY A 158 5.11 -8.57 -3.85
CA GLY A 158 4.24 -9.73 -3.72
C GLY A 158 4.13 -10.47 -5.05
N MET A 159 5.01 -11.44 -5.30
CA MET A 159 5.03 -12.27 -6.50
C MET A 159 4.25 -13.56 -6.25
N SER A 160 3.28 -13.88 -7.09
CA SER A 160 2.44 -15.09 -6.97
C SER A 160 2.57 -16.04 -8.16
N SER A 161 3.42 -15.74 -9.14
CA SER A 161 3.76 -16.65 -10.24
C SER A 161 5.26 -16.69 -10.50
N MET A 162 5.73 -17.76 -11.16
CA MET A 162 7.14 -17.90 -11.54
C MET A 162 7.56 -16.87 -12.57
N GLU A 163 6.66 -16.42 -13.43
CA GLU A 163 6.90 -15.37 -14.42
C GLU A 163 7.20 -14.04 -13.72
N GLN A 164 6.38 -13.67 -12.72
CA GLN A 164 6.59 -12.45 -11.91
C GLN A 164 7.92 -12.51 -11.13
N LEU A 165 8.21 -13.67 -10.53
CA LEU A 165 9.48 -13.87 -9.82
C LEU A 165 10.67 -13.69 -10.78
N LYS A 166 10.62 -14.34 -11.94
CA LYS A 166 11.69 -14.26 -12.93
C LYS A 166 11.86 -12.84 -13.44
N ASP A 167 10.76 -12.19 -13.86
CA ASP A 167 10.80 -10.81 -14.35
C ASP A 167 11.44 -9.88 -13.31
N ASN A 168 10.94 -9.90 -12.06
CA ASN A 168 11.45 -9.04 -11.00
C ASN A 168 12.91 -9.31 -10.64
N THR A 169 13.36 -10.58 -10.63
CA THR A 169 14.74 -10.91 -10.32
C THR A 169 15.70 -10.59 -11.47
N ASP A 170 15.26 -10.74 -12.72
CA ASP A 170 16.11 -10.48 -13.89
C ASP A 170 16.57 -9.02 -13.95
N TYR A 171 15.66 -8.04 -13.84
CA TYR A 171 16.06 -6.63 -13.88
C TYR A 171 16.67 -6.12 -12.56
N MET A 172 16.39 -6.77 -11.43
CA MET A 172 17.00 -6.40 -10.15
C MET A 172 18.41 -6.99 -9.98
N ALA A 173 18.76 -8.09 -10.66
CA ALA A 173 20.11 -8.66 -10.65
C ALA A 173 21.15 -7.74 -11.31
N ASP A 174 20.75 -6.98 -12.34
CA ASP A 174 21.55 -5.93 -12.98
C ASP A 174 20.84 -4.58 -12.83
N PHE A 175 20.57 -4.20 -11.58
CA PHE A 175 19.79 -3.01 -11.25
C PHE A 175 20.37 -1.74 -11.87
N LYS A 176 19.50 -1.03 -12.59
CA LYS A 176 19.76 0.31 -13.13
C LYS A 176 18.63 1.24 -12.69
N PRO A 177 18.94 2.37 -12.05
CA PRO A 177 17.92 3.37 -11.75
C PRO A 177 17.28 3.85 -13.04
N LEU A 178 16.04 4.38 -12.93
CA LEU A 178 15.37 4.97 -14.09
C LEU A 178 16.17 6.15 -14.60
N ASN A 179 16.34 6.22 -15.92
CA ASN A 179 16.92 7.36 -16.60
C ASN A 179 15.90 8.48 -16.79
N GLU A 180 16.32 9.64 -17.30
CA GLU A 180 15.47 10.82 -17.50
C GLU A 180 14.29 10.54 -18.42
N GLN A 181 14.47 9.79 -19.52
CA GLN A 181 13.39 9.43 -20.44
C GLN A 181 12.35 8.53 -19.74
N GLU A 182 12.79 7.53 -18.96
CA GLU A 182 11.91 6.66 -18.21
C GLU A 182 11.15 7.44 -17.11
N LEU A 183 11.81 8.37 -16.41
CA LEU A 183 11.14 9.24 -15.42
C LEU A 183 10.09 10.14 -16.05
N ASN A 184 10.36 10.70 -17.24
CA ASN A 184 9.38 11.49 -17.98
C ASN A 184 8.18 10.64 -18.43
N ALA A 185 8.41 9.39 -18.85
CA ALA A 185 7.34 8.45 -19.18
C ALA A 185 6.48 8.12 -17.94
N ILE A 186 7.09 7.89 -16.78
CA ILE A 186 6.38 7.71 -15.49
C ILE A 186 5.49 8.93 -15.19
N GLU A 187 5.97 10.15 -15.42
CA GLU A 187 5.13 11.34 -15.23
C GLU A 187 3.95 11.37 -16.22
N GLY A 188 4.16 10.93 -17.46
CA GLY A 188 3.09 10.72 -18.44
C GLY A 188 2.04 9.72 -17.93
N VAL A 189 2.47 8.58 -17.40
CA VAL A 189 1.60 7.57 -16.77
C VAL A 189 0.81 8.18 -15.60
N ARG A 190 1.47 8.93 -14.70
CA ARG A 190 0.81 9.62 -13.58
C ARG A 190 -0.30 10.56 -14.07
N ASN A 191 -0.06 11.31 -15.16
CA ASN A 191 -1.04 12.22 -15.73
C ASN A 191 -2.26 11.48 -16.30
N VAL A 192 -2.07 10.29 -16.91
CA VAL A 192 -3.19 9.44 -17.32
C VAL A 192 -4.04 9.05 -16.11
N PHE A 193 -3.44 8.53 -15.03
CA PHE A 193 -4.16 8.17 -13.82
C PHE A 193 -4.89 9.37 -13.18
N ARG A 194 -4.25 10.52 -13.07
CA ARG A 194 -4.87 11.75 -12.55
C ARG A 194 -6.11 12.16 -13.35
N SER A 195 -6.09 11.94 -14.69
CA SER A 195 -7.23 12.28 -15.56
C SER A 195 -8.42 11.32 -15.42
N MET A 196 -8.22 10.13 -14.86
CA MET A 196 -9.24 9.07 -14.79
C MET A 196 -10.08 9.09 -13.51
N ASN A 197 -9.71 9.85 -12.50
CA ASN A 197 -10.38 9.89 -11.20
C ASN A 197 -10.67 8.49 -10.59
N LEU A 198 -9.74 7.55 -10.75
CA LEU A 198 -9.90 6.19 -10.23
C LEU A 198 -9.79 6.17 -8.71
N ILE A 199 -10.54 5.27 -8.07
CA ILE A 199 -10.45 5.05 -6.63
C ILE A 199 -9.08 4.40 -6.32
N PRO A 200 -8.19 5.03 -5.53
CA PRO A 200 -6.82 4.54 -5.30
C PRO A 200 -6.75 3.44 -4.23
N CYS A 201 -7.72 2.52 -4.20
CA CYS A 201 -7.76 1.39 -3.29
C CYS A 201 -6.67 0.36 -3.64
N THR A 202 -5.94 -0.15 -2.64
CA THR A 202 -4.88 -1.17 -2.78
C THR A 202 -5.36 -2.58 -2.47
N ALA A 203 -6.64 -2.75 -2.17
CA ALA A 203 -7.25 -4.02 -1.81
C ALA A 203 -6.61 -4.72 -0.57
N CYS A 204 -6.14 -3.94 0.41
CA CYS A 204 -5.57 -4.46 1.66
C CYS A 204 -6.62 -5.13 2.57
N ARG A 205 -7.93 -4.87 2.35
CA ARG A 205 -9.09 -5.47 3.03
C ARG A 205 -9.25 -5.16 4.52
N TYR A 206 -8.48 -4.25 5.10
CA TYR A 206 -8.63 -3.89 6.52
C TYR A 206 -10.02 -3.34 6.84
N CYS A 207 -10.66 -2.64 5.89
CA CYS A 207 -11.99 -2.07 6.04
C CYS A 207 -13.14 -3.09 6.10
N GLU A 208 -12.91 -4.37 5.72
CA GLU A 208 -13.98 -5.39 5.69
C GLU A 208 -14.30 -5.93 7.08
N ALA A 209 -13.28 -6.19 7.91
CA ALA A 209 -13.44 -6.84 9.21
C ALA A 209 -14.35 -6.04 10.19
N GLY A 210 -14.33 -4.70 10.09
CA GLY A 210 -15.14 -3.81 10.93
C GLY A 210 -16.48 -3.40 10.31
N CYS A 211 -16.80 -3.82 9.08
CA CYS A 211 -18.02 -3.40 8.40
C CYS A 211 -19.25 -4.14 8.94
N PRO A 212 -20.21 -3.46 9.61
CA PRO A 212 -21.40 -4.12 10.17
C PRO A 212 -22.33 -4.66 9.08
N GLN A 213 -22.24 -4.15 7.86
CA GLN A 213 -23.01 -4.60 6.70
C GLN A 213 -22.28 -5.61 5.84
N GLN A 214 -21.06 -6.04 6.23
CA GLN A 214 -20.25 -7.01 5.50
C GLN A 214 -20.05 -6.64 4.02
N ILE A 215 -19.86 -5.34 3.74
CA ILE A 215 -19.60 -4.85 2.39
C ILE A 215 -18.18 -5.21 1.99
N HIS A 216 -17.99 -5.89 0.86
CA HIS A 216 -16.70 -6.16 0.25
C HIS A 216 -16.14 -4.93 -0.45
N ILE A 217 -15.83 -3.87 0.35
CA ILE A 217 -15.47 -2.54 -0.11
C ILE A 217 -14.39 -2.53 -1.20
N PRO A 218 -13.25 -3.25 -1.05
CA PRO A 218 -12.20 -3.27 -2.06
C PRO A 218 -12.68 -3.86 -3.41
N ASP A 219 -13.51 -4.89 -3.37
CA ASP A 219 -14.02 -5.53 -4.58
C ASP A 219 -14.97 -4.60 -5.34
N LEU A 220 -15.86 -3.89 -4.61
CA LEU A 220 -16.73 -2.88 -5.21
C LEU A 220 -15.95 -1.71 -5.82
N PHE A 221 -14.85 -1.29 -5.19
CA PHE A 221 -13.97 -0.26 -5.73
C PHE A 221 -13.18 -0.75 -6.96
N ALA A 222 -12.75 -2.00 -6.97
CA ALA A 222 -12.11 -2.61 -8.14
C ALA A 222 -13.08 -2.67 -9.33
N VAL A 223 -14.31 -3.10 -9.11
CA VAL A 223 -15.36 -3.13 -10.14
C VAL A 223 -15.69 -1.72 -10.65
N MET A 224 -15.76 -0.72 -9.77
CA MET A 224 -15.95 0.67 -10.15
C MET A 224 -14.82 1.18 -11.04
N ASN A 225 -13.57 0.91 -10.66
CA ASN A 225 -12.41 1.27 -11.46
C ASN A 225 -12.40 0.57 -12.83
N THR A 226 -12.77 -0.71 -12.88
CA THR A 226 -12.91 -1.45 -14.15
C THR A 226 -13.96 -0.81 -15.04
N LYS A 227 -15.12 -0.44 -14.49
CA LYS A 227 -16.16 0.27 -15.22
C LYS A 227 -15.68 1.59 -15.82
N GLN A 228 -14.89 2.35 -15.06
CA GLN A 228 -14.35 3.64 -15.50
C GLN A 228 -13.23 3.48 -16.54
N THR A 229 -12.38 2.47 -16.39
CA THR A 229 -11.19 2.26 -17.22
C THR A 229 -11.56 1.66 -18.59
N HIS A 230 -12.38 0.62 -18.58
CA HIS A 230 -12.64 -0.20 -19.77
C HIS A 230 -14.06 -0.04 -20.33
N LYS A 231 -14.94 0.69 -19.63
CA LYS A 231 -16.39 0.78 -19.94
C LYS A 231 -17.04 -0.60 -20.14
N ASP A 232 -16.48 -1.60 -19.47
CA ASP A 232 -16.84 -3.01 -19.64
C ASP A 232 -18.20 -3.30 -18.99
N TRP A 233 -19.09 -3.98 -19.74
CA TRP A 233 -20.37 -4.47 -19.22
C TRP A 233 -20.19 -5.56 -18.14
N ASN A 234 -19.09 -6.32 -18.17
CA ASN A 234 -18.77 -7.30 -17.14
C ASN A 234 -18.68 -6.68 -15.73
N ALA A 235 -18.38 -5.41 -15.61
CA ALA A 235 -18.35 -4.74 -14.32
C ALA A 235 -19.71 -4.81 -13.60
N ASP A 236 -20.83 -4.70 -14.32
CA ASP A 236 -22.17 -4.81 -13.73
C ASP A 236 -22.42 -6.24 -13.21
N PHE A 237 -22.03 -7.25 -13.98
CA PHE A 237 -22.12 -8.66 -13.56
C PHE A 237 -21.26 -8.95 -12.33
N TYR A 238 -20.02 -8.45 -12.27
CA TYR A 238 -19.17 -8.65 -11.09
C TYR A 238 -19.65 -7.88 -9.88
N TYR A 239 -20.29 -6.73 -10.05
CA TYR A 239 -20.97 -6.05 -8.96
C TYR A 239 -22.01 -6.97 -8.31
N ASP A 240 -22.87 -7.58 -9.12
CA ASP A 240 -23.89 -8.52 -8.63
C ASP A 240 -23.25 -9.73 -7.95
N VAL A 241 -22.18 -10.29 -8.51
CA VAL A 241 -21.44 -11.42 -7.90
C VAL A 241 -20.91 -11.05 -6.51
N HIS A 242 -20.25 -9.89 -6.38
CA HIS A 242 -19.67 -9.47 -5.11
C HIS A 242 -20.71 -9.05 -4.06
N THR A 243 -21.93 -8.76 -4.48
CA THR A 243 -23.01 -8.36 -3.56
C THR A 243 -24.05 -9.46 -3.33
N ALA A 244 -23.92 -10.64 -3.97
CA ALA A 244 -24.90 -11.72 -3.87
C ALA A 244 -25.07 -12.28 -2.45
N ASN A 245 -23.98 -12.32 -1.66
CA ASN A 245 -23.97 -12.86 -0.30
C ASN A 245 -23.34 -11.88 0.71
N SER A 246 -23.29 -10.58 0.39
CA SER A 246 -22.70 -9.52 1.19
C SER A 246 -23.48 -8.21 1.03
N GLY A 247 -23.13 -7.19 1.79
CA GLY A 247 -23.78 -5.88 1.68
C GLY A 247 -23.50 -5.22 0.34
N LYS A 248 -24.52 -4.56 -0.21
CA LYS A 248 -24.40 -3.65 -1.35
C LYS A 248 -23.77 -2.33 -0.93
N ALA A 249 -23.32 -1.54 -1.90
CA ALA A 249 -22.78 -0.21 -1.59
C ALA A 249 -23.81 0.71 -0.91
N SER A 250 -25.11 0.60 -1.29
CA SER A 250 -26.20 1.35 -0.67
C SER A 250 -26.57 0.89 0.75
N ASP A 251 -26.14 -0.29 1.19
CA ASP A 251 -26.39 -0.78 2.54
C ASP A 251 -25.47 -0.11 3.58
N CYS A 252 -24.55 0.74 3.14
CA CYS A 252 -23.65 1.47 4.02
C CYS A 252 -24.39 2.34 5.03
N VAL A 253 -24.22 2.04 6.32
CA VAL A 253 -24.83 2.81 7.43
C VAL A 253 -23.99 4.01 7.87
N GLU A 254 -22.97 4.36 7.12
CA GLU A 254 -22.10 5.54 7.34
C GLU A 254 -21.41 5.59 8.72
N CYS A 255 -21.11 4.45 9.33
CA CYS A 255 -20.50 4.37 10.68
C CYS A 255 -19.03 4.90 10.73
N GLY A 256 -18.32 4.99 9.59
CA GLY A 256 -16.96 5.54 9.52
C GLY A 256 -15.82 4.57 9.83
N GLN A 257 -16.05 3.40 10.45
CA GLN A 257 -15.00 2.46 10.87
C GLN A 257 -14.02 2.06 9.74
N CYS A 258 -14.53 1.96 8.51
CA CYS A 258 -13.72 1.61 7.34
C CYS A 258 -12.75 2.74 6.93
N GLU A 259 -13.10 4.00 7.16
CA GLU A 259 -12.27 5.17 6.87
C GLU A 259 -11.16 5.32 7.91
N GLU A 260 -11.48 5.09 9.19
CA GLU A 260 -10.53 5.15 10.30
C GLU A 260 -9.35 4.19 10.13
N ILE A 261 -9.61 2.98 9.60
CA ILE A 261 -8.57 1.95 9.41
C ILE A 261 -7.92 1.97 8.02
N CYS A 262 -8.37 2.82 7.10
CA CYS A 262 -7.90 2.82 5.72
C CYS A 262 -6.50 3.43 5.59
N PRO A 263 -5.45 2.67 5.22
CA PRO A 263 -4.10 3.21 5.07
C PRO A 263 -3.95 4.12 3.85
N GLN A 264 -4.97 4.19 2.97
CA GLN A 264 -5.04 5.10 1.83
C GLN A 264 -5.84 6.36 2.15
N HIS A 265 -6.36 6.50 3.37
CA HIS A 265 -7.20 7.64 3.83
C HIS A 265 -8.36 7.96 2.86
N LEU A 266 -9.01 6.91 2.32
CA LEU A 266 -10.11 7.06 1.36
C LEU A 266 -11.38 7.52 2.07
N GLU A 267 -12.11 8.44 1.46
CA GLU A 267 -13.48 8.81 1.85
C GLU A 267 -14.47 7.70 1.43
N ILE A 268 -14.37 6.54 2.08
CA ILE A 268 -15.04 5.29 1.68
C ILE A 268 -16.56 5.45 1.62
N ARG A 269 -17.16 6.16 2.59
CA ARG A 269 -18.62 6.41 2.63
C ARG A 269 -19.09 7.19 1.40
N SER A 270 -18.36 8.23 1.02
CA SER A 270 -18.63 9.02 -0.17
C SER A 270 -18.45 8.20 -1.45
N LEU A 271 -17.41 7.40 -1.51
CA LEU A 271 -17.13 6.53 -2.65
C LEU A 271 -18.16 5.42 -2.80
N LEU A 272 -18.63 4.81 -1.72
CA LEU A 272 -19.73 3.83 -1.77
C LEU A 272 -21.03 4.43 -2.29
N LYS A 273 -21.36 5.68 -1.95
CA LYS A 273 -22.50 6.38 -2.54
C LYS A 273 -22.36 6.55 -4.07
N GLN A 274 -21.15 6.83 -4.54
CA GLN A 274 -20.89 6.92 -5.98
C GLN A 274 -21.03 5.56 -6.66
N VAL A 275 -20.49 4.49 -6.04
CA VAL A 275 -20.66 3.10 -6.51
C VAL A 275 -22.13 2.73 -6.62
N ALA A 276 -22.91 2.94 -5.55
CA ALA A 276 -24.35 2.70 -5.56
C ALA A 276 -25.07 3.48 -6.67
N GLY A 277 -24.70 4.74 -6.86
CA GLY A 277 -25.26 5.60 -7.90
C GLY A 277 -24.99 5.11 -9.34
N ILE A 278 -23.96 4.30 -9.55
CA ILE A 278 -23.60 3.74 -10.86
C ILE A 278 -24.22 2.36 -11.07
N PHE A 279 -24.12 1.47 -10.08
CA PHE A 279 -24.50 0.07 -10.22
C PHE A 279 -25.92 -0.25 -9.74
N GLU A 280 -26.48 0.56 -8.86
CA GLU A 280 -27.78 0.30 -8.24
C GLU A 280 -28.89 1.26 -8.75
N LYS A 281 -28.73 1.83 -9.95
CA LYS A 281 -29.78 2.62 -10.57
C LYS A 281 -31.02 1.74 -10.75
N LYS A 282 -32.11 2.07 -10.05
CA LYS A 282 -33.42 1.51 -10.35
C LYS A 282 -33.73 1.83 -11.80
N GLU A 283 -33.92 0.82 -12.63
CA GLU A 283 -34.64 1.01 -13.88
C GLU A 283 -35.96 1.68 -13.53
N ALA A 284 -36.13 2.91 -13.98
CA ALA A 284 -37.44 3.55 -13.94
C ALA A 284 -38.38 2.69 -14.79
N LYS A 285 -39.29 1.97 -14.11
CA LYS A 285 -40.37 1.19 -14.75
C LYS A 285 -41.34 2.17 -15.43
#